data_132bb7a526cfd8e798aa71bf42d5c22c
#
_entry.id   132bb7a526cfd8e798aa71bf42d5c22c
#
_cell.length_a   1.000
_cell.length_b   1.000
_cell.length_c   1.000
_cell.angle_alpha   90.00
_cell.angle_beta   90.00
_cell.angle_gamma   90.00
#
_symmetry.space_group_name_H-M   'P 1'
#
loop_
_entity.id
_entity.type
_entity.pdbx_description
1 polymer ?
#
loop_
_entity_poly.entity_id
_entity_poly.type
_entity_poly.pdbx_seq_one_letter_code
_entity_poly.pdbx_strand_id
1 'polypeptide(L)'
;MKILDTSTGKEYPAEILPVESDDFKSLGKVRYFFDWKIERNQEVYKLQITGSSDILGLVSVERIPNEWRIHIRLLTVSKENKGNGKKYDKIAGNLIAHVAKIAVSEFGELACVSLKPKSEIAQHYIDKYNMNVTGVTLSIEVPEILDLINLYDHD
;
A
#
# COMPACT_ATOMS: atom_id res chain seq x y z
N MET A 1 -9.32 -1.45 -10.38
CA MET A 1 -8.47 -2.06 -9.34
C MET A 1 -9.07 -3.38 -8.91
N LYS A 2 -8.26 -4.41 -8.88
CA LYS A 2 -8.73 -5.78 -8.57
C LYS A 2 -7.75 -6.51 -7.68
N ILE A 3 -8.27 -7.42 -6.87
CA ILE A 3 -7.48 -8.40 -6.13
C ILE A 3 -7.82 -9.80 -6.61
N LEU A 4 -6.91 -10.75 -6.38
CA LEU A 4 -7.01 -12.10 -6.91
C LEU A 4 -7.23 -13.12 -5.79
N ASP A 5 -8.30 -13.90 -5.87
CA ASP A 5 -8.49 -15.05 -5.00
C ASP A 5 -7.54 -16.16 -5.46
N THR A 6 -6.59 -16.53 -4.60
CA THR A 6 -5.53 -17.47 -4.96
C THR A 6 -6.02 -18.91 -5.12
N SER A 7 -7.15 -19.26 -4.50
CA SER A 7 -7.70 -20.63 -4.58
C SER A 7 -8.51 -20.88 -5.84
N THR A 8 -9.15 -19.85 -6.38
CA THR A 8 -10.06 -19.97 -7.52
C THR A 8 -9.55 -19.31 -8.79
N GLY A 9 -8.57 -18.40 -8.67
CA GLY A 9 -8.12 -17.55 -9.78
C GLY A 9 -9.11 -16.44 -10.13
N LYS A 10 -10.19 -16.29 -9.37
CA LYS A 10 -11.19 -15.26 -9.62
C LYS A 10 -10.70 -13.89 -9.15
N GLU A 11 -10.94 -12.87 -9.96
CA GLU A 11 -10.65 -11.50 -9.60
C GLU A 11 -11.88 -10.83 -8.98
N TYR A 12 -11.65 -9.99 -7.98
CA TYR A 12 -12.69 -9.20 -7.31
C TYR A 12 -12.35 -7.72 -7.42
N PRO A 13 -13.33 -6.88 -7.76
CA PRO A 13 -13.10 -5.44 -7.73
C PRO A 13 -12.84 -4.99 -6.29
N ALA A 14 -11.86 -4.15 -6.14
CA ALA A 14 -11.47 -3.61 -4.84
C ALA A 14 -11.51 -2.08 -4.87
N GLU A 15 -11.60 -1.50 -3.68
CA GLU A 15 -11.58 -0.05 -3.51
C GLU A 15 -10.66 0.31 -2.36
N ILE A 16 -10.06 1.49 -2.46
CA ILE A 16 -9.21 2.05 -1.42
C ILE A 16 -9.86 3.34 -0.96
N LEU A 17 -10.15 3.41 0.34
CA LEU A 17 -10.88 4.51 0.96
C LEU A 17 -10.09 5.05 2.16
N PRO A 18 -10.27 6.33 2.51
CA PRO A 18 -9.73 6.83 3.78
C PRO A 18 -10.30 6.04 4.96
N VAL A 19 -9.45 5.77 5.93
CA VAL A 19 -9.88 5.14 7.19
C VAL A 19 -10.64 6.17 8.01
N GLU A 20 -11.80 5.76 8.53
CA GLU A 20 -12.62 6.58 9.41
C GLU A 20 -12.30 6.30 10.88
N SER A 21 -12.67 7.21 11.77
CA SER A 21 -12.39 7.07 13.21
C SER A 21 -12.89 5.76 13.78
N ASP A 22 -14.07 5.31 13.37
CA ASP A 22 -14.66 4.07 13.88
C ASP A 22 -13.93 2.82 13.38
N ASP A 23 -13.25 2.90 12.24
CA ASP A 23 -12.49 1.77 11.72
C ASP A 23 -11.37 1.32 12.66
N PHE A 24 -10.75 2.27 13.38
CA PHE A 24 -9.65 1.96 14.29
C PHE A 24 -10.03 0.97 15.40
N LYS A 25 -11.30 0.91 15.75
CA LYS A 25 -11.79 -0.04 16.77
C LYS A 25 -11.63 -1.49 16.34
N SER A 26 -11.64 -1.75 15.03
CA SER A 26 -11.53 -3.11 14.46
C SER A 26 -10.11 -3.44 14.00
N LEU A 27 -9.16 -2.53 14.13
CA LEU A 27 -7.80 -2.72 13.64
C LEU A 27 -6.89 -3.33 14.72
N GLY A 28 -7.21 -4.56 15.13
CA GLY A 28 -6.44 -5.29 16.13
C GLY A 28 -5.04 -5.65 15.66
N LYS A 29 -4.07 -5.60 16.57
CA LYS A 29 -2.67 -5.87 16.30
C LYS A 29 -2.41 -7.29 15.80
N VAL A 30 -3.22 -8.27 16.21
CA VAL A 30 -3.06 -9.66 15.79
C VAL A 30 -3.32 -9.82 14.30
N ARG A 31 -4.39 -9.21 13.78
CA ARG A 31 -4.75 -9.33 12.36
C ARG A 31 -3.97 -8.38 11.46
N TYR A 32 -3.62 -7.18 11.96
CA TYR A 32 -3.00 -6.12 11.16
C TYR A 32 -1.58 -5.78 11.58
N PHE A 33 -0.97 -6.58 12.46
CA PHE A 33 0.46 -6.60 12.83
C PHE A 33 0.98 -5.41 13.63
N PHE A 34 0.39 -4.23 13.50
CA PHE A 34 0.83 -3.01 14.18
C PHE A 34 -0.31 -2.42 15.00
N ASP A 35 0.04 -1.57 15.94
CA ASP A 35 -0.96 -0.76 16.65
C ASP A 35 -1.35 0.44 15.79
N TRP A 36 -2.37 0.23 14.95
CA TRP A 36 -2.82 1.25 14.01
C TRP A 36 -3.42 2.48 14.67
N LYS A 37 -3.78 2.42 15.94
CA LYS A 37 -4.27 3.58 16.69
C LYS A 37 -3.22 4.68 16.81
N ILE A 38 -1.93 4.32 16.75
CA ILE A 38 -0.81 5.27 16.74
C ILE A 38 -0.86 6.15 15.48
N GLU A 39 -1.42 5.61 14.39
CA GLU A 39 -1.52 6.32 13.11
C GLU A 39 -2.81 7.14 12.97
N ARG A 40 -3.58 7.29 14.04
CA ARG A 40 -4.89 7.98 14.02
C ARG A 40 -4.85 9.39 13.44
N ASN A 41 -3.77 10.12 13.66
CA ASN A 41 -3.61 11.49 13.17
C ASN A 41 -2.87 11.57 11.84
N GLN A 42 -2.57 10.43 11.23
CA GLN A 42 -1.94 10.36 9.92
C GLN A 42 -3.00 10.15 8.83
N GLU A 43 -2.56 10.23 7.59
CA GLU A 43 -3.39 9.90 6.43
C GLU A 43 -3.33 8.39 6.22
N VAL A 44 -4.43 7.69 6.51
CA VAL A 44 -4.49 6.22 6.46
C VAL A 44 -5.57 5.80 5.47
N TYR A 45 -5.22 4.83 4.62
CA TYR A 45 -6.14 4.25 3.64
C TYR A 45 -6.33 2.77 3.92
N LYS A 46 -7.55 2.29 3.62
CA LYS A 46 -7.93 0.87 3.73
C LYS A 46 -8.31 0.32 2.37
N LEU A 47 -7.93 -0.92 2.13
CA LEU A 47 -8.35 -1.66 0.94
C LEU A 47 -9.40 -2.70 1.35
N GLN A 48 -10.49 -2.73 0.61
CA GLN A 48 -11.58 -3.69 0.80
C GLN A 48 -12.15 -4.10 -0.54
N ILE A 49 -12.79 -5.27 -0.60
CA ILE A 49 -13.53 -5.68 -1.79
C ILE A 49 -14.74 -4.74 -1.91
N THR A 50 -15.02 -4.27 -3.12
CA THR A 50 -16.16 -3.40 -3.37
C THR A 50 -17.46 -4.07 -2.87
N GLY A 51 -18.19 -3.36 -2.04
CA GLY A 51 -19.41 -3.89 -1.41
C GLY A 51 -19.19 -4.61 -0.08
N SER A 52 -17.93 -4.77 0.35
CA SER A 52 -17.60 -5.37 1.64
C SER A 52 -17.00 -4.30 2.56
N SER A 53 -17.24 -4.43 3.86
CA SER A 53 -16.62 -3.56 4.88
C SER A 53 -15.41 -4.21 5.54
N ASP A 54 -15.03 -5.43 5.12
CA ASP A 54 -13.88 -6.13 5.67
C ASP A 54 -12.58 -5.53 5.14
N ILE A 55 -11.72 -5.08 6.04
CA ILE A 55 -10.46 -4.42 5.69
C ILE A 55 -9.40 -5.49 5.45
N LEU A 56 -8.88 -5.54 4.22
CA LEU A 56 -7.89 -6.53 3.80
C LEU A 56 -6.46 -5.99 3.81
N GLY A 57 -6.29 -4.68 3.80
CA GLY A 57 -4.99 -4.06 3.84
C GLY A 57 -5.08 -2.60 4.26
N LEU A 58 -3.95 -2.06 4.72
CA LEU A 58 -3.85 -0.70 5.25
C LEU A 58 -2.53 -0.07 4.86
N VAL A 59 -2.56 1.22 4.60
CA VAL A 59 -1.36 2.02 4.37
C VAL A 59 -1.49 3.37 5.08
N SER A 60 -0.46 3.76 5.81
CA SER A 60 -0.35 5.08 6.45
C SER A 60 0.74 5.85 5.75
N VAL A 61 0.46 7.09 5.40
CA VAL A 61 1.38 7.92 4.63
C VAL A 61 1.60 9.29 5.29
N GLU A 62 2.74 9.87 4.99
CA GLU A 62 3.11 11.23 5.37
C GLU A 62 3.54 11.99 4.12
N ARG A 63 2.97 13.16 3.90
CA ARG A 63 3.32 14.01 2.77
C ARG A 63 4.51 14.88 3.14
N ILE A 64 5.53 14.88 2.27
CA ILE A 64 6.73 15.70 2.44
C ILE A 64 6.86 16.58 1.18
N PRO A 65 6.06 17.66 1.08
CA PRO A 65 5.97 18.46 -0.14
C PRO A 65 7.30 19.09 -0.57
N ASN A 66 8.16 19.46 0.38
CA ASN A 66 9.47 20.04 0.08
C ASN A 66 10.38 19.11 -0.71
N GLU A 67 10.10 17.81 -0.66
CA GLU A 67 10.86 16.78 -1.36
C GLU A 67 10.06 16.13 -2.48
N TRP A 68 8.89 16.66 -2.82
CA TRP A 68 7.96 16.08 -3.78
C TRP A 68 7.68 14.61 -3.51
N ARG A 69 7.58 14.25 -2.21
CA ARG A 69 7.57 12.87 -1.76
C ARG A 69 6.36 12.56 -0.89
N ILE A 70 5.84 11.35 -1.05
CA ILE A 70 4.93 10.74 -0.07
C ILE A 70 5.68 9.56 0.54
N HIS A 71 5.83 9.60 1.87
CA HIS A 71 6.51 8.54 2.61
C HIS A 71 5.48 7.57 3.18
N ILE A 72 5.64 6.28 2.89
CA ILE A 72 4.83 5.23 3.49
C ILE A 72 5.39 4.93 4.88
N ARG A 73 4.60 5.25 5.90
CA ARG A 73 4.97 5.04 7.31
C ARG A 73 4.77 3.59 7.73
N LEU A 74 3.60 3.03 7.40
CA LEU A 74 3.23 1.64 7.66
C LEU A 74 2.45 1.10 6.48
N LEU A 75 2.67 -0.16 6.18
CA LEU A 75 1.95 -0.90 5.14
C LEU A 75 1.72 -2.31 5.65
N THR A 76 0.48 -2.78 5.58
CA THR A 76 0.18 -4.16 5.95
C THR A 76 -0.94 -4.73 5.10
N VAL A 77 -0.92 -6.05 4.97
CA VAL A 77 -2.08 -6.84 4.56
C VAL A 77 -2.61 -7.54 5.82
N SER A 78 -3.88 -7.95 5.82
CA SER A 78 -4.41 -8.72 6.93
C SER A 78 -3.73 -10.09 7.01
N LYS A 79 -3.70 -10.67 8.21
CA LYS A 79 -2.93 -11.89 8.51
C LYS A 79 -3.17 -13.03 7.53
N GLU A 80 -4.41 -13.28 7.12
CA GLU A 80 -4.79 -14.34 6.19
C GLU A 80 -4.30 -14.09 4.76
N ASN A 81 -3.83 -12.88 4.48
CA ASN A 81 -3.34 -12.49 3.16
C ASN A 81 -1.83 -12.30 3.10
N LYS A 82 -1.11 -12.72 4.15
CA LYS A 82 0.34 -12.60 4.22
C LYS A 82 1.02 -13.93 3.92
N GLY A 83 2.12 -13.86 3.14
CA GLY A 83 2.98 -15.03 2.90
C GLY A 83 2.47 -15.98 1.84
N ASN A 84 2.98 -17.23 1.89
CA ASN A 84 2.74 -18.21 0.84
C ASN A 84 1.31 -18.76 0.81
N GLY A 85 0.62 -18.78 1.93
CA GLY A 85 -0.75 -19.27 2.01
C GLY A 85 -1.82 -18.19 1.92
N LYS A 86 -1.51 -17.07 1.29
CA LYS A 86 -2.42 -15.94 1.22
C LYS A 86 -3.72 -16.29 0.52
N LYS A 87 -4.83 -15.74 1.05
CA LYS A 87 -6.16 -15.92 0.46
C LYS A 87 -6.34 -15.03 -0.77
N TYR A 88 -5.92 -13.80 -0.69
CA TYR A 88 -5.96 -12.84 -1.81
C TYR A 88 -4.56 -12.32 -2.10
N ASP A 89 -4.27 -12.16 -3.39
CA ASP A 89 -3.05 -11.54 -3.87
C ASP A 89 -3.33 -10.13 -4.39
N LYS A 90 -2.27 -9.34 -4.60
CA LYS A 90 -2.29 -7.98 -5.16
C LYS A 90 -2.78 -6.90 -4.19
N ILE A 91 -2.92 -7.17 -2.91
CA ILE A 91 -3.36 -6.16 -1.93
C ILE A 91 -2.28 -5.09 -1.72
N ALA A 92 -1.07 -5.50 -1.35
CA ALA A 92 0.01 -4.55 -1.09
C ALA A 92 0.38 -3.74 -2.34
N GLY A 93 0.45 -4.39 -3.50
CA GLY A 93 0.74 -3.71 -4.75
C GLY A 93 -0.28 -2.64 -5.11
N ASN A 94 -1.57 -2.92 -4.91
CA ASN A 94 -2.63 -1.95 -5.13
C ASN A 94 -2.53 -0.76 -4.17
N LEU A 95 -2.18 -1.01 -2.91
CA LEU A 95 -1.99 0.07 -1.93
C LEU A 95 -0.82 0.98 -2.31
N ILE A 96 0.31 0.39 -2.70
CA ILE A 96 1.47 1.17 -3.16
C ILE A 96 1.13 1.96 -4.42
N ALA A 97 0.44 1.34 -5.38
CA ALA A 97 0.02 2.01 -6.60
C ALA A 97 -0.92 3.18 -6.32
N HIS A 98 -1.81 3.05 -5.32
CA HIS A 98 -2.69 4.13 -4.90
C HIS A 98 -1.90 5.33 -4.38
N VAL A 99 -0.90 5.08 -3.53
CA VAL A 99 -0.02 6.14 -3.02
C VAL A 99 0.77 6.79 -4.17
N ALA A 100 1.25 5.98 -5.10
CA ALA A 100 1.97 6.47 -6.29
C ALA A 100 1.09 7.37 -7.17
N LYS A 101 -0.19 7.04 -7.34
CA LYS A 101 -1.15 7.88 -8.08
C LYS A 101 -1.34 9.23 -7.39
N ILE A 102 -1.45 9.24 -6.08
CA ILE A 102 -1.56 10.49 -5.31
C ILE A 102 -0.30 11.33 -5.50
N ALA A 103 0.87 10.71 -5.41
CA ALA A 103 2.14 11.42 -5.56
C ALA A 103 2.27 12.08 -6.95
N VAL A 104 1.96 11.35 -8.02
CA VAL A 104 2.02 11.90 -9.37
C VAL A 104 0.99 13.01 -9.57
N SER A 105 -0.22 12.83 -9.02
CA SER A 105 -1.27 13.85 -9.10
C SER A 105 -0.86 15.17 -8.45
N GLU A 106 -0.10 15.10 -7.34
CA GLU A 106 0.29 16.31 -6.61
C GLU A 106 1.63 16.92 -7.07
N PHE A 107 2.60 16.08 -7.41
CA PHE A 107 3.99 16.51 -7.63
C PHE A 107 4.46 16.34 -9.07
N GLY A 108 3.65 15.74 -9.94
CA GLY A 108 3.98 15.59 -11.36
C GLY A 108 5.25 14.77 -11.58
N GLU A 109 6.10 15.23 -12.45
CA GLU A 109 7.32 14.51 -12.86
C GLU A 109 8.34 14.36 -11.74
N LEU A 110 8.26 15.16 -10.70
CA LEU A 110 9.18 15.12 -9.56
C LEU A 110 8.71 14.16 -8.46
N ALA A 111 7.55 13.53 -8.64
CA ALA A 111 6.94 12.68 -7.63
C ALA A 111 7.86 11.53 -7.20
N CYS A 112 7.88 11.29 -5.89
CA CYS A 112 8.62 10.19 -5.28
C CYS A 112 7.76 9.55 -4.20
N VAL A 113 7.80 8.23 -4.13
CA VAL A 113 7.23 7.46 -3.03
C VAL A 113 8.36 6.73 -2.33
N SER A 114 8.41 6.83 -1.01
CA SER A 114 9.46 6.19 -0.22
C SER A 114 8.88 5.35 0.90
N LEU A 115 9.65 4.37 1.35
CA LEU A 115 9.35 3.57 2.54
C LEU A 115 10.64 3.10 3.18
N LYS A 116 10.55 2.68 4.46
CA LYS A 116 11.68 2.13 5.20
C LYS A 116 11.32 0.70 5.61
N PRO A 117 11.63 -0.30 4.76
CA PRO A 117 11.30 -1.69 5.06
C PRO A 117 12.25 -2.26 6.11
N LYS A 118 11.83 -3.35 6.75
CA LYS A 118 12.76 -4.18 7.51
C LYS A 118 13.81 -4.74 6.55
N SER A 119 15.06 -4.87 7.01
CA SER A 119 16.19 -5.27 6.15
C SER A 119 15.95 -6.61 5.44
N GLU A 120 15.31 -7.56 6.11
CA GLU A 120 15.06 -8.90 5.56
C GLU A 120 14.03 -8.92 4.43
N ILE A 121 13.25 -7.85 4.26
CA ILE A 121 12.26 -7.77 3.17
C ILE A 121 12.58 -6.67 2.16
N ALA A 122 13.67 -5.94 2.34
CA ALA A 122 14.06 -4.86 1.43
C ALA A 122 14.21 -5.35 -0.01
N GLN A 123 14.84 -6.51 -0.20
CA GLN A 123 15.05 -7.07 -1.54
C GLN A 123 13.73 -7.38 -2.24
N HIS A 124 12.71 -7.80 -1.50
CA HIS A 124 11.37 -8.03 -2.06
C HIS A 124 10.81 -6.76 -2.70
N TYR A 125 10.93 -5.60 -2.01
CA TYR A 125 10.45 -4.33 -2.56
C TYR A 125 11.25 -3.90 -3.79
N ILE A 126 12.56 -4.13 -3.78
CA ILE A 126 13.42 -3.83 -4.93
C ILE A 126 13.00 -4.67 -6.13
N ASP A 127 12.85 -5.97 -5.95
CA ASP A 127 12.56 -6.90 -7.05
C ASP A 127 11.13 -6.76 -7.58
N LYS A 128 10.16 -6.66 -6.68
CA LYS A 128 8.74 -6.68 -7.06
C LYS A 128 8.23 -5.32 -7.53
N TYR A 129 8.68 -4.24 -6.90
CA TYR A 129 8.18 -2.89 -7.17
C TYR A 129 9.21 -1.96 -7.81
N ASN A 130 10.35 -2.48 -8.17
CA ASN A 130 11.43 -1.73 -8.81
C ASN A 130 11.88 -0.51 -8.00
N MET A 131 11.94 -0.67 -6.68
CA MET A 131 12.39 0.40 -5.79
C MET A 131 13.90 0.52 -5.73
N ASN A 132 14.38 1.73 -5.55
CA ASN A 132 15.79 2.06 -5.47
C ASN A 132 16.23 2.27 -4.02
N VAL A 133 17.47 1.91 -3.71
CA VAL A 133 18.05 2.14 -2.39
C VAL A 133 18.48 3.60 -2.26
N THR A 134 17.97 4.28 -1.24
CA THR A 134 18.32 5.67 -0.93
C THR A 134 18.64 5.77 0.56
N GLY A 135 19.88 5.43 0.94
CA GLY A 135 20.25 5.34 2.34
C GLY A 135 19.52 4.21 3.06
N VAL A 136 18.77 4.51 4.12
CA VAL A 136 17.99 3.52 4.87
C VAL A 136 16.56 3.36 4.33
N THR A 137 16.17 4.15 3.35
CA THR A 137 14.85 4.09 2.72
C THR A 137 14.94 3.48 1.33
N LEU A 138 13.80 2.97 0.86
CA LEU A 138 13.61 2.63 -0.54
C LEU A 138 12.66 3.66 -1.15
N SER A 139 12.86 3.96 -2.44
CA SER A 139 12.02 4.92 -3.13
C SER A 139 11.73 4.49 -4.56
N ILE A 140 10.64 5.03 -5.11
CA ILE A 140 10.28 4.89 -6.51
C ILE A 140 9.91 6.28 -7.05
N GLU A 141 10.36 6.57 -8.24
CA GLU A 141 10.18 7.86 -8.90
C GLU A 141 9.55 7.67 -10.27
N VAL A 142 9.16 8.75 -10.93
CA VAL A 142 8.72 8.71 -12.33
C VAL A 142 9.96 8.49 -13.22
N PRO A 143 9.96 7.57 -14.22
CA PRO A 143 8.80 6.88 -14.80
C PRO A 143 8.38 5.56 -14.12
N GLU A 144 9.16 5.01 -13.17
CA GLU A 144 8.85 3.74 -12.53
C GLU A 144 7.50 3.75 -11.82
N ILE A 145 7.09 4.91 -11.29
CA ILE A 145 5.76 5.08 -10.71
C ILE A 145 4.68 4.81 -11.75
N LEU A 146 4.86 5.30 -12.97
CA LEU A 146 3.88 5.09 -14.05
C LEU A 146 3.77 3.62 -14.42
N ASP A 147 4.90 2.91 -14.45
CA ASP A 147 4.91 1.47 -14.69
C ASP A 147 4.16 0.71 -13.61
N LEU A 148 4.37 1.11 -12.35
CA LEU A 148 3.68 0.52 -11.21
C LEU A 148 2.17 0.75 -11.29
N ILE A 149 1.74 1.96 -11.60
CA ILE A 149 0.33 2.31 -11.75
C ILE A 149 -0.30 1.45 -12.86
N ASN A 150 0.37 1.34 -14.00
CA ASN A 150 -0.12 0.55 -15.13
C ASN A 150 -0.23 -0.94 -14.80
N LEU A 151 0.65 -1.45 -13.94
CA LEU A 151 0.61 -2.85 -13.53
C LEU A 151 -0.60 -3.18 -12.65
N TYR A 152 -1.03 -2.25 -11.79
CA TYR A 152 -2.07 -2.50 -10.80
C TYR A 152 -3.42 -1.85 -11.11
N ASP A 153 -3.45 -0.84 -11.95
CA ASP A 153 -4.67 -0.11 -12.30
C ASP A 153 -5.00 -0.33 -13.78
N HIS A 154 -5.64 -1.45 -14.06
CA HIS A 154 -6.01 -1.88 -15.41
C HIS A 154 -7.44 -1.50 -15.80
N ASP A 155 -8.10 -0.72 -15.02
CA ASP A 155 -9.50 -0.37 -15.24
C ASP A 155 -9.70 0.72 -16.28
#